data_9a863f4a93f3eb37c4196898348af7f2
#
_entry.id   9a863f4a93f3eb37c4196898348af7f2
#
_cell.length_a   1.000
_cell.length_b   1.000
_cell.length_c   1.000
_cell.angle_alpha   90.00
_cell.angle_beta   90.00
_cell.angle_gamma   90.00
#
_symmetry.space_group_name_H-M   'P 1'
#
loop_
_entity.id
_entity.type
_entity.pdbx_description
1 polymer ?
#
loop_
_entity_poly.entity_id
_entity_poly.type
_entity_poly.pdbx_seq_one_letter_code
_entity_poly.pdbx_strand_id
1 'polypeptide(L)'
;MILKRILFLFTSVTLLAGCSSGRAPEIRAICLRDDIGNYIIKWETDPHTDGMMKLYVSDTPNSFDMSQPCGYANINDGRVTYITNDNITRKYFLLSFNDKYYRTVGARSVQMDSVQNLRDIGGYFSEHGNRMTGWGKIFRSGELKALSRNDTIRLDNLKIKTVIDLRGEDEVALAPEKYTGANIISIPIPVKGKEQIARRLEEGRIRKGDGLVYMQDTYISYVTDESEQFGKALKVFLDKDNYPILVNCSLGKDRAGFLTAMLLTALDVPKETIMKDYMASNNHIDLRHLAYMARNLNTDAQETITVLLGADETWLDLAFH
;
A
#
# COMPACT_ATOMS: atom_id res chain seq x y z
N MET A 1 -6.33 -26.05 9.84
CA MET A 1 -7.79 -26.13 9.87
C MET A 1 -8.27 -25.78 11.28
N ILE A 2 -8.47 -24.52 11.61
CA ILE A 2 -9.28 -24.05 12.76
C ILE A 2 -9.83 -22.68 12.37
N LEU A 3 -11.11 -22.68 12.02
CA LEU A 3 -11.90 -21.51 11.69
C LEU A 3 -12.32 -20.84 13.01
N LYS A 4 -11.74 -19.73 13.40
CA LYS A 4 -12.23 -18.93 14.54
C LYS A 4 -13.38 -18.04 14.07
N ARG A 5 -14.59 -18.43 14.45
CA ARG A 5 -15.80 -17.62 14.38
C ARG A 5 -15.69 -16.48 15.40
N ILE A 6 -15.68 -15.25 14.92
CA ILE A 6 -15.89 -14.07 15.78
C ILE A 6 -17.40 -13.87 15.91
N LEU A 7 -17.89 -14.11 17.11
CA LEU A 7 -19.29 -13.92 17.51
C LEU A 7 -19.48 -12.45 17.88
N PHE A 8 -20.18 -11.69 17.04
CA PHE A 8 -20.66 -10.35 17.41
C PHE A 8 -21.95 -10.49 18.21
N LEU A 9 -21.92 -10.05 19.46
CA LEU A 9 -23.12 -9.88 20.30
C LEU A 9 -23.97 -8.74 19.74
N PHE A 10 -25.14 -9.06 19.20
CA PHE A 10 -26.19 -8.09 18.93
C PHE A 10 -26.98 -7.84 20.22
N THR A 11 -26.82 -6.66 20.80
CA THR A 11 -27.79 -6.12 21.75
C THR A 11 -28.95 -5.49 20.95
N SER A 12 -30.11 -6.11 21.09
CA SER A 12 -31.39 -5.61 20.55
C SER A 12 -31.76 -4.27 21.20
N VAL A 13 -31.84 -3.21 20.39
CA VAL A 13 -32.50 -1.96 20.74
C VAL A 13 -33.72 -1.79 19.83
N THR A 14 -34.84 -1.63 20.51
CA THR A 14 -36.20 -1.46 20.05
C THR A 14 -36.40 -0.42 18.95
N LEU A 15 -37.23 -0.81 17.98
CA LEU A 15 -37.81 0.03 16.92
C LEU A 15 -38.44 1.34 17.46
N LEU A 16 -37.82 2.45 17.09
CA LEU A 16 -38.51 3.70 16.90
C LEU A 16 -38.51 4.00 15.40
N ALA A 17 -39.66 3.90 14.77
CA ALA A 17 -39.91 4.37 13.42
C ALA A 17 -39.77 5.90 13.42
N GLY A 18 -38.52 6.39 13.24
CA GLY A 18 -38.20 7.78 12.98
C GLY A 18 -38.10 7.97 11.48
N CYS A 19 -38.87 8.85 10.89
CA CYS A 19 -38.71 9.35 9.53
C CYS A 19 -37.24 9.67 9.30
N SER A 20 -36.56 8.94 8.41
CA SER A 20 -35.17 9.19 8.05
C SER A 20 -35.09 10.51 7.28
N SER A 21 -34.74 11.59 7.95
CA SER A 21 -34.20 12.79 7.30
C SER A 21 -32.94 12.34 6.54
N GLY A 22 -33.00 12.40 5.21
CA GLY A 22 -32.09 11.75 4.30
C GLY A 22 -30.63 12.19 4.42
N ARG A 23 -29.90 11.64 5.36
CA ARG A 23 -28.43 11.69 5.36
C ARG A 23 -27.92 10.82 4.21
N ALA A 24 -27.02 11.38 3.41
CA ALA A 24 -26.34 10.62 2.37
C ALA A 24 -25.63 9.42 3.02
N PRO A 25 -25.74 8.20 2.45
CA PRO A 25 -25.05 7.05 3.01
C PRO A 25 -23.53 7.22 2.90
N GLU A 26 -22.83 6.85 3.96
CA GLU A 26 -21.40 6.58 3.88
C GLU A 26 -21.22 5.27 3.12
N ILE A 27 -20.43 5.31 2.06
CA ILE A 27 -20.13 4.14 1.23
C ILE A 27 -18.67 3.78 1.43
N ARG A 28 -18.44 2.62 2.04
CA ARG A 28 -17.13 2.00 2.15
C ARG A 28 -17.00 0.94 1.08
N ALA A 29 -15.99 1.04 0.24
CA ALA A 29 -15.79 0.08 -0.85
C ALA A 29 -14.31 -0.27 -0.98
N ILE A 30 -14.05 -1.54 -1.30
CA ILE A 30 -12.73 -2.09 -1.57
C ILE A 30 -12.74 -2.83 -2.89
N CYS A 31 -11.60 -2.86 -3.57
CA CYS A 31 -11.37 -3.64 -4.75
C CYS A 31 -10.15 -4.53 -4.52
N LEU A 32 -10.31 -5.82 -4.73
CA LEU A 32 -9.28 -6.83 -4.64
C LEU A 32 -9.06 -7.44 -6.03
N ARG A 33 -7.88 -7.95 -6.25
CA ARG A 33 -7.58 -8.75 -7.44
C ARG A 33 -7.35 -10.19 -7.01
N ASP A 34 -7.98 -11.16 -7.68
CA ASP A 34 -7.77 -12.57 -7.41
C ASP A 34 -6.51 -13.11 -8.12
N ASP A 35 -6.14 -14.36 -7.83
CA ASP A 35 -4.93 -15.01 -8.35
C ASP A 35 -4.96 -15.22 -9.89
N ILE A 36 -6.14 -15.19 -10.51
CA ILE A 36 -6.31 -15.31 -11.97
C ILE A 36 -6.50 -13.98 -12.67
N GLY A 37 -6.49 -12.87 -11.90
CA GLY A 37 -6.47 -11.51 -12.42
C GLY A 37 -7.83 -10.81 -12.50
N ASN A 38 -8.92 -11.42 -12.04
CA ASN A 38 -10.23 -10.79 -11.96
C ASN A 38 -10.30 -9.79 -10.80
N TYR A 39 -11.26 -8.86 -10.87
CA TYR A 39 -11.46 -7.89 -9.81
C TYR A 39 -12.71 -8.23 -9.01
N ILE A 40 -12.55 -8.29 -7.68
CA ILE A 40 -13.64 -8.50 -6.72
C ILE A 40 -13.86 -7.17 -6.01
N ILE A 41 -15.00 -6.54 -6.26
CA ILE A 41 -15.39 -5.27 -5.65
C ILE A 41 -16.39 -5.59 -4.55
N LYS A 42 -16.16 -5.06 -3.34
CA LYS A 42 -17.06 -5.21 -2.18
C LYS A 42 -17.40 -3.85 -1.64
N TRP A 43 -18.62 -3.71 -1.08
CA TRP A 43 -19.06 -2.46 -0.46
C TRP A 43 -19.99 -2.69 0.72
N GLU A 44 -20.09 -1.67 1.54
CA GLU A 44 -21.04 -1.50 2.64
C GLU A 44 -21.60 -0.07 2.60
N THR A 45 -22.84 0.10 3.04
CA THR A 45 -23.50 1.41 3.13
C THR A 45 -24.00 1.65 4.55
N ASP A 46 -23.78 2.86 5.10
CA ASP A 46 -24.29 3.28 6.40
C ASP A 46 -24.90 4.68 6.30
N PRO A 47 -26.23 4.87 6.53
CA PRO A 47 -27.23 3.83 6.80
C PRO A 47 -27.40 2.84 5.64
N HIS A 48 -27.92 1.66 5.98
CA HIS A 48 -28.27 0.62 5.01
C HIS A 48 -29.15 1.22 3.89
N THR A 49 -28.81 0.90 2.64
CA THR A 49 -29.44 1.46 1.45
C THR A 49 -29.84 0.33 0.51
N ASP A 50 -31.12 0.29 0.16
CA ASP A 50 -31.64 -0.64 -0.85
C ASP A 50 -31.52 -0.07 -2.26
N GLY A 51 -31.61 -0.95 -3.26
CA GLY A 51 -31.65 -0.58 -4.66
C GLY A 51 -30.58 -1.22 -5.51
N MET A 52 -30.20 -0.54 -6.60
CA MET A 52 -29.31 -1.06 -7.62
C MET A 52 -27.96 -0.32 -7.60
N MET A 53 -26.88 -1.10 -7.63
CA MET A 53 -25.54 -0.61 -7.91
C MET A 53 -25.18 -0.88 -9.37
N LYS A 54 -24.70 0.13 -10.08
CA LYS A 54 -24.11 0.02 -11.43
C LYS A 54 -22.60 0.14 -11.34
N LEU A 55 -21.90 -0.72 -12.04
CA LEU A 55 -20.44 -0.73 -12.10
C LEU A 55 -19.97 -0.18 -13.45
N TYR A 56 -19.03 0.75 -13.44
CA TYR A 56 -18.33 1.25 -14.62
C TYR A 56 -16.84 0.99 -14.48
N VAL A 57 -16.15 0.71 -15.57
CA VAL A 57 -14.73 0.40 -15.61
C VAL A 57 -13.96 1.40 -16.44
N SER A 58 -12.72 1.70 -16.02
CA SER A 58 -11.81 2.58 -16.75
C SER A 58 -10.35 2.20 -16.45
N ASP A 59 -9.45 2.55 -17.38
CA ASP A 59 -8.00 2.47 -17.18
C ASP A 59 -7.44 3.66 -16.37
N THR A 60 -8.27 4.64 -16.07
CA THR A 60 -7.91 5.83 -15.29
C THR A 60 -8.93 6.10 -14.18
N PRO A 61 -8.50 6.60 -13.01
CA PRO A 61 -9.41 6.79 -11.87
C PRO A 61 -10.37 7.97 -12.00
N ASN A 62 -10.18 8.84 -13.00
CA ASN A 62 -10.86 10.13 -13.07
C ASN A 62 -11.79 10.27 -14.30
N SER A 63 -11.86 9.25 -15.16
CA SER A 63 -12.69 9.31 -16.39
C SER A 63 -13.36 7.97 -16.60
N PHE A 64 -14.68 7.96 -16.54
CA PHE A 64 -15.51 6.77 -16.75
C PHE A 64 -16.56 7.05 -17.82
N ASP A 65 -16.73 6.11 -18.76
CA ASP A 65 -17.87 6.15 -19.67
C ASP A 65 -19.12 5.69 -18.94
N MET A 66 -20.01 6.64 -18.67
CA MET A 66 -21.26 6.39 -17.94
C MET A 66 -22.38 5.88 -18.85
N SER A 67 -22.17 5.76 -20.16
CA SER A 67 -23.19 5.32 -21.10
C SER A 67 -23.50 3.83 -21.00
N GLN A 68 -22.49 3.02 -20.63
CA GLN A 68 -22.63 1.57 -20.55
C GLN A 68 -21.98 1.02 -19.27
N PRO A 69 -22.79 0.64 -18.24
CA PRO A 69 -22.28 -0.10 -17.10
C PRO A 69 -21.72 -1.47 -17.54
N CYS A 70 -20.58 -1.84 -16.98
CA CYS A 70 -19.99 -3.17 -17.21
C CYS A 70 -20.52 -4.25 -16.25
N GLY A 71 -21.36 -3.87 -15.28
CA GLY A 71 -21.99 -4.78 -14.33
C GLY A 71 -23.08 -4.13 -13.51
N TYR A 72 -23.92 -4.98 -12.92
CA TYR A 72 -25.03 -4.60 -12.04
C TYR A 72 -25.07 -5.55 -10.84
N ALA A 73 -25.50 -5.05 -9.69
CA ALA A 73 -25.78 -5.86 -8.50
C ALA A 73 -26.83 -5.16 -7.64
N ASN A 74 -27.60 -5.91 -6.83
CA ASN A 74 -28.34 -5.28 -5.76
C ASN A 74 -27.36 -4.69 -4.74
N ILE A 75 -27.68 -3.54 -4.15
CA ILE A 75 -26.81 -2.92 -3.13
C ILE A 75 -26.60 -3.89 -1.96
N ASN A 76 -27.63 -4.67 -1.62
CA ASN A 76 -27.59 -5.66 -0.55
C ASN A 76 -26.70 -6.89 -0.84
N ASP A 77 -26.31 -7.13 -2.10
CA ASP A 77 -25.38 -8.22 -2.42
C ASP A 77 -23.98 -7.93 -1.87
N GLY A 78 -23.64 -6.66 -1.66
CA GLY A 78 -22.38 -6.20 -1.05
C GLY A 78 -21.14 -6.52 -1.88
N ARG A 79 -21.29 -7.10 -3.07
CA ARG A 79 -20.17 -7.49 -3.94
C ARG A 79 -20.56 -7.62 -5.41
N VAL A 80 -19.56 -7.46 -6.27
CA VAL A 80 -19.62 -7.81 -7.70
C VAL A 80 -18.22 -8.26 -8.15
N THR A 81 -18.16 -9.12 -9.15
CA THR A 81 -16.89 -9.55 -9.76
C THR A 81 -16.82 -9.05 -11.21
N TYR A 82 -15.73 -8.41 -11.55
CA TYR A 82 -15.40 -8.04 -12.94
C TYR A 82 -14.39 -9.03 -13.50
N ILE A 83 -14.81 -9.78 -14.51
CA ILE A 83 -13.98 -10.78 -15.17
C ILE A 83 -13.21 -10.10 -16.31
N THR A 84 -11.90 -10.36 -16.38
CA THR A 84 -11.04 -9.81 -17.44
C THR A 84 -9.90 -10.75 -17.79
N ASN A 85 -9.51 -10.74 -19.06
CA ASN A 85 -8.29 -11.40 -19.55
C ASN A 85 -7.09 -10.42 -19.61
N ASP A 86 -7.31 -9.13 -19.31
CA ASP A 86 -6.26 -8.12 -19.28
C ASP A 86 -5.54 -8.15 -17.92
N ASN A 87 -4.38 -8.78 -17.90
CA ASN A 87 -3.52 -8.88 -16.73
C ASN A 87 -2.38 -7.83 -16.72
N ILE A 88 -2.40 -6.91 -17.67
CA ILE A 88 -1.35 -5.89 -17.83
C ILE A 88 -1.86 -4.51 -17.41
N THR A 89 -3.05 -4.11 -17.90
CA THR A 89 -3.60 -2.79 -17.63
C THR A 89 -4.40 -2.81 -16.35
N ARG A 90 -4.02 -1.93 -15.41
CA ARG A 90 -4.77 -1.74 -14.17
C ARG A 90 -6.12 -1.11 -14.45
N LYS A 91 -7.17 -1.64 -13.82
CA LYS A 91 -8.52 -1.11 -13.92
C LYS A 91 -8.93 -0.38 -12.65
N TYR A 92 -9.74 0.66 -12.84
CA TYR A 92 -10.45 1.38 -11.80
C TYR A 92 -11.95 1.22 -12.02
N PHE A 93 -12.72 1.31 -10.96
CA PHE A 93 -14.16 1.11 -11.02
C PHE A 93 -14.88 2.27 -10.36
N LEU A 94 -15.94 2.73 -11.01
CA LEU A 94 -16.90 3.65 -10.42
C LEU A 94 -18.16 2.87 -10.09
N LEU A 95 -18.51 2.86 -8.82
CA LEU A 95 -19.76 2.30 -8.31
C LEU A 95 -20.78 3.44 -8.24
N SER A 96 -21.93 3.26 -8.86
CA SER A 96 -23.07 4.18 -8.84
C SER A 96 -24.21 3.52 -8.07
N PHE A 97 -24.54 4.06 -6.91
CA PHE A 97 -25.61 3.56 -6.03
C PHE A 97 -26.88 4.37 -6.30
N ASN A 98 -27.89 3.74 -6.89
CA ASN A 98 -29.17 4.35 -7.28
C ASN A 98 -29.02 5.60 -8.18
N ASP A 99 -27.97 5.68 -9.01
CA ASP A 99 -27.60 6.83 -9.83
C ASP A 99 -27.46 8.16 -9.05
N LYS A 100 -27.25 8.07 -7.75
CA LYS A 100 -27.21 9.22 -6.84
C LYS A 100 -25.89 9.34 -6.07
N TYR A 101 -25.33 8.24 -5.63
CA TYR A 101 -24.11 8.23 -4.85
C TYR A 101 -23.02 7.47 -5.59
N TYR A 102 -21.80 8.00 -5.60
CA TYR A 102 -20.71 7.46 -6.40
C TYR A 102 -19.48 7.18 -5.55
N ARG A 103 -18.79 6.09 -5.86
CA ARG A 103 -17.53 5.74 -5.22
C ARG A 103 -16.55 5.16 -6.24
N THR A 104 -15.38 5.78 -6.37
CA THR A 104 -14.28 5.24 -7.17
C THR A 104 -13.41 4.32 -6.33
N VAL A 105 -13.06 3.15 -6.86
CA VAL A 105 -12.15 2.19 -6.24
C VAL A 105 -11.19 1.61 -7.28
N GLY A 106 -10.04 1.14 -6.80
CA GLY A 106 -9.09 0.36 -7.59
C GLY A 106 -8.44 -0.71 -6.72
N ALA A 107 -7.90 -1.76 -7.31
CA ALA A 107 -7.08 -2.70 -6.56
C ALA A 107 -5.81 -1.99 -6.09
N ARG A 108 -5.55 -2.01 -4.78
CA ARG A 108 -4.40 -1.31 -4.18
C ARG A 108 -3.08 -1.90 -4.66
N SER A 109 -2.97 -3.22 -4.62
CA SER A 109 -1.79 -3.94 -5.11
C SER A 109 -1.73 -3.91 -6.64
N VAL A 110 -0.56 -3.61 -7.17
CA VAL A 110 -0.23 -3.78 -8.58
C VAL A 110 0.66 -5.01 -8.72
N GLN A 111 0.14 -6.05 -9.37
CA GLN A 111 0.89 -7.28 -9.56
C GLN A 111 2.07 -7.04 -10.50
N MET A 112 3.27 -7.43 -10.06
CA MET A 112 4.51 -7.30 -10.81
C MET A 112 5.21 -8.66 -10.86
N ASP A 113 6.06 -8.86 -11.85
CA ASP A 113 6.82 -10.11 -11.97
C ASP A 113 8.08 -10.09 -11.08
N SER A 114 8.72 -8.92 -10.96
CA SER A 114 10.01 -8.76 -10.26
C SER A 114 9.99 -7.71 -9.15
N VAL A 115 9.09 -6.72 -9.23
CA VAL A 115 9.01 -5.63 -8.25
C VAL A 115 8.10 -6.04 -7.10
N GLN A 116 8.62 -5.98 -5.89
CA GLN A 116 7.86 -6.32 -4.71
C GLN A 116 7.14 -5.10 -4.12
N ASN A 117 6.07 -5.34 -3.40
CA ASN A 117 5.37 -4.37 -2.58
C ASN A 117 4.84 -3.14 -3.34
N LEU A 118 4.59 -3.25 -4.68
CA LEU A 118 4.04 -2.14 -5.46
C LEU A 118 2.57 -1.94 -5.14
N ARG A 119 2.24 -0.80 -4.55
CA ARG A 119 0.89 -0.45 -4.10
C ARG A 119 0.58 1.03 -4.33
N ASP A 120 -0.69 1.29 -4.68
CA ASP A 120 -1.27 2.64 -4.71
C ASP A 120 -1.71 3.05 -3.30
N ILE A 121 -1.34 4.23 -2.86
CA ILE A 121 -1.76 4.80 -1.57
C ILE A 121 -3.00 5.70 -1.67
N GLY A 122 -3.73 5.63 -2.80
CA GLY A 122 -5.02 6.27 -2.98
C GLY A 122 -6.15 5.57 -2.23
N GLY A 123 -7.31 6.23 -2.10
CA GLY A 123 -8.51 5.65 -1.54
C GLY A 123 -8.57 5.60 -0.01
N TYR A 124 -7.69 6.28 0.71
CA TYR A 124 -7.77 6.44 2.16
C TYR A 124 -8.56 7.70 2.53
N PHE A 125 -9.47 7.54 3.47
CA PHE A 125 -10.28 8.66 3.97
C PHE A 125 -9.51 9.50 4.96
N SER A 126 -9.67 10.82 4.85
CA SER A 126 -9.25 11.78 5.87
C SER A 126 -10.22 11.71 7.07
N GLU A 127 -9.70 11.92 8.27
CA GLU A 127 -10.47 11.96 9.51
C GLU A 127 -11.49 13.11 9.51
N HIS A 128 -11.12 14.23 8.91
CA HIS A 128 -11.95 15.41 8.80
C HIS A 128 -12.37 15.69 7.35
N GLY A 129 -13.68 15.73 7.11
CA GLY A 129 -14.23 16.33 5.89
C GLY A 129 -14.44 15.45 4.69
N ASN A 130 -14.76 14.18 4.83
CA ASN A 130 -15.19 13.29 3.72
C ASN A 130 -14.30 13.36 2.46
N ARG A 131 -13.01 13.68 2.63
CA ARG A 131 -12.00 13.68 1.57
C ARG A 131 -11.28 12.33 1.53
N MET A 132 -10.69 12.02 0.41
CA MET A 132 -10.01 10.76 0.18
C MET A 132 -8.74 11.01 -0.62
N THR A 133 -7.66 10.28 -0.31
CA THR A 133 -6.44 10.31 -1.12
C THR A 133 -6.74 9.85 -2.55
N GLY A 134 -6.19 10.56 -3.54
CA GLY A 134 -6.48 10.29 -4.95
C GLY A 134 -5.87 8.98 -5.43
N TRP A 135 -6.68 8.14 -6.07
CA TRP A 135 -6.21 6.94 -6.76
C TRP A 135 -5.27 7.27 -7.92
N GLY A 136 -4.26 6.42 -8.13
CA GLY A 136 -3.33 6.56 -9.26
C GLY A 136 -2.41 7.78 -9.19
N LYS A 137 -2.24 8.38 -8.03
CA LYS A 137 -1.40 9.57 -7.82
C LYS A 137 -0.07 9.26 -7.18
N ILE A 138 -0.06 8.39 -6.21
CA ILE A 138 1.13 8.08 -5.42
C ILE A 138 1.18 6.57 -5.21
N PHE A 139 2.35 6.01 -5.44
CA PHE A 139 2.66 4.59 -5.30
C PHE A 139 3.86 4.41 -4.38
N ARG A 140 3.97 3.23 -3.79
CA ARG A 140 5.17 2.78 -3.07
C ARG A 140 5.58 1.40 -3.56
N SER A 141 6.89 1.11 -3.57
CA SER A 141 7.41 -0.19 -3.97
C SER A 141 8.77 -0.52 -3.37
N GLY A 142 9.20 -1.75 -3.54
CA GLY A 142 10.61 -2.14 -3.50
C GLY A 142 11.40 -1.59 -4.69
N GLU A 143 12.66 -1.95 -4.78
CA GLU A 143 13.58 -1.48 -5.82
C GLU A 143 13.19 -1.94 -7.22
N LEU A 144 13.50 -1.12 -8.22
CA LEU A 144 13.22 -1.38 -9.64
C LEU A 144 14.50 -1.83 -10.40
N LYS A 145 15.35 -2.63 -9.77
CA LYS A 145 16.66 -3.08 -10.32
C LYS A 145 16.56 -4.13 -11.43
N ALA A 146 15.47 -4.89 -11.44
CA ALA A 146 15.29 -6.03 -12.34
C ALA A 146 13.84 -6.05 -12.84
N LEU A 147 13.58 -5.36 -13.95
CA LEU A 147 12.24 -5.28 -14.53
C LEU A 147 12.08 -6.32 -15.64
N SER A 148 11.01 -7.10 -15.60
CA SER A 148 10.56 -7.85 -16.76
C SER A 148 10.00 -6.88 -17.82
N ARG A 149 9.80 -7.40 -19.03
CA ARG A 149 9.10 -6.63 -20.08
C ARG A 149 7.69 -6.23 -19.62
N ASN A 150 6.98 -7.13 -18.96
CA ASN A 150 5.64 -6.85 -18.44
C ASN A 150 5.66 -5.82 -17.33
N ASP A 151 6.67 -5.85 -16.45
CA ASP A 151 6.83 -4.85 -15.39
C ASP A 151 6.99 -3.46 -15.97
N THR A 152 7.82 -3.31 -17.02
CA THR A 152 8.00 -2.03 -17.70
C THR A 152 6.67 -1.54 -18.29
N ILE A 153 5.93 -2.39 -19.00
CA ILE A 153 4.63 -2.03 -19.58
C ILE A 153 3.63 -1.64 -18.47
N ARG A 154 3.61 -2.36 -17.34
CA ARG A 154 2.73 -2.04 -16.21
C ARG A 154 3.07 -0.69 -15.59
N LEU A 155 4.37 -0.38 -15.40
CA LEU A 155 4.81 0.92 -14.89
C LEU A 155 4.46 2.06 -15.87
N ASP A 156 4.64 1.85 -17.18
CA ASP A 156 4.24 2.81 -18.21
C ASP A 156 2.74 3.07 -18.19
N ASN A 157 1.92 2.04 -18.00
CA ASN A 157 0.47 2.15 -17.87
C ASN A 157 0.04 2.93 -16.60
N LEU A 158 0.83 2.88 -15.53
CA LEU A 158 0.63 3.72 -14.35
C LEU A 158 0.99 5.18 -14.60
N LYS A 159 1.66 5.49 -15.73
CA LYS A 159 2.09 6.83 -16.13
C LYS A 159 2.94 7.54 -15.08
N ILE A 160 3.80 6.77 -14.37
CA ILE A 160 4.70 7.32 -13.37
C ILE A 160 5.57 8.39 -14.01
N LYS A 161 5.54 9.60 -13.47
CA LYS A 161 6.39 10.71 -13.93
C LYS A 161 7.66 10.85 -13.10
N THR A 162 7.57 10.55 -11.81
CA THR A 162 8.67 10.74 -10.88
C THR A 162 8.83 9.52 -10.00
N VAL A 163 10.05 9.05 -9.85
CA VAL A 163 10.44 8.06 -8.85
C VAL A 163 11.28 8.77 -7.78
N ILE A 164 10.87 8.68 -6.53
CA ILE A 164 11.67 9.09 -5.37
C ILE A 164 12.42 7.86 -4.88
N ASP A 165 13.71 7.76 -5.19
CA ASP A 165 14.57 6.65 -4.73
C ASP A 165 15.23 7.02 -3.41
N LEU A 166 14.82 6.31 -2.33
CA LEU A 166 15.30 6.51 -0.97
C LEU A 166 16.48 5.60 -0.60
N ARG A 167 16.99 4.82 -1.55
CA ARG A 167 18.11 3.91 -1.30
C ARG A 167 19.41 4.67 -1.08
N GLY A 168 20.28 4.11 -0.22
CA GLY A 168 21.63 4.61 -0.04
C GLY A 168 22.45 4.52 -1.32
N GLU A 169 23.51 5.34 -1.43
CA GLU A 169 24.39 5.36 -2.61
C GLU A 169 25.03 3.98 -2.87
N ASP A 170 25.38 3.25 -1.82
CA ASP A 170 25.89 1.89 -1.89
C ASP A 170 24.88 0.91 -2.49
N GLU A 171 23.60 1.03 -2.10
CA GLU A 171 22.52 0.18 -2.62
C GLU A 171 22.26 0.48 -4.12
N VAL A 172 22.26 1.75 -4.50
CA VAL A 172 22.09 2.17 -5.90
C VAL A 172 23.27 1.73 -6.76
N ALA A 173 24.51 1.82 -6.25
CA ALA A 173 25.71 1.37 -6.96
C ALA A 173 25.68 -0.14 -7.24
N LEU A 174 25.21 -0.94 -6.29
CA LEU A 174 25.07 -2.41 -6.44
C LEU A 174 23.88 -2.80 -7.32
N ALA A 175 22.80 -2.03 -7.29
CA ALA A 175 21.55 -2.34 -7.96
C ALA A 175 20.92 -1.08 -8.59
N PRO A 176 21.48 -0.58 -9.69
CA PRO A 176 21.00 0.65 -10.33
C PRO A 176 19.53 0.53 -10.76
N GLU A 177 18.84 1.66 -10.70
CA GLU A 177 17.46 1.76 -11.18
C GLU A 177 17.37 1.45 -12.67
N LYS A 178 16.40 0.61 -13.07
CA LYS A 178 16.22 0.17 -14.46
C LYS A 178 15.02 0.78 -15.14
N TYR A 179 14.13 1.45 -14.41
CA TYR A 179 12.99 2.13 -15.02
C TYR A 179 13.41 3.47 -15.59
N THR A 180 13.29 3.61 -16.91
CA THR A 180 13.67 4.83 -17.64
C THR A 180 12.48 5.69 -18.05
N GLY A 181 11.25 5.26 -17.74
CA GLY A 181 10.02 5.97 -18.11
C GLY A 181 9.67 7.15 -17.21
N ALA A 182 10.48 7.44 -16.18
CA ALA A 182 10.22 8.50 -15.21
C ALA A 182 11.48 9.29 -14.87
N ASN A 183 11.31 10.49 -14.32
CA ASN A 183 12.38 11.25 -13.71
C ASN A 183 12.75 10.64 -12.35
N ILE A 184 14.01 10.29 -12.14
CA ILE A 184 14.50 9.72 -10.88
C ILE A 184 15.04 10.84 -10.00
N ILE A 185 14.44 11.05 -8.85
CA ILE A 185 14.93 11.94 -7.79
C ILE A 185 15.54 11.08 -6.70
N SER A 186 16.86 11.01 -6.66
CA SER A 186 17.57 10.29 -5.62
C SER A 186 17.66 11.14 -4.35
N ILE A 187 17.15 10.60 -3.25
CA ILE A 187 17.24 11.21 -1.91
C ILE A 187 17.74 10.10 -0.97
N PRO A 188 19.06 9.88 -0.92
CA PRO A 188 19.64 8.80 -0.16
C PRO A 188 19.34 8.93 1.34
N ILE A 189 18.78 7.87 1.90
CA ILE A 189 18.58 7.70 3.33
C ILE A 189 19.40 6.47 3.75
N PRO A 190 20.58 6.68 4.33
CA PRO A 190 21.44 5.58 4.74
C PRO A 190 20.82 4.81 5.90
N VAL A 191 21.10 3.50 5.95
CA VAL A 191 20.68 2.64 7.06
C VAL A 191 21.90 2.32 7.90
N LYS A 192 22.00 2.96 9.05
CA LYS A 192 23.14 2.81 9.97
C LYS A 192 23.25 1.37 10.49
N GLY A 193 24.46 0.90 10.65
CA GLY A 193 24.71 -0.44 11.21
C GLY A 193 24.42 -1.61 10.28
N LYS A 194 23.98 -1.38 9.05
CA LYS A 194 23.66 -2.43 8.03
C LYS A 194 24.84 -3.39 7.82
N GLU A 195 26.02 -2.84 7.59
CA GLU A 195 27.22 -3.67 7.38
C GLU A 195 27.62 -4.45 8.65
N GLN A 196 27.42 -3.84 9.82
CA GLN A 196 27.75 -4.48 11.08
C GLN A 196 26.84 -5.67 11.37
N ILE A 197 25.52 -5.53 11.19
CA ILE A 197 24.59 -6.65 11.40
C ILE A 197 24.80 -7.75 10.34
N ALA A 198 25.07 -7.38 9.08
CA ALA A 198 25.37 -8.33 8.02
C ALA A 198 26.64 -9.16 8.35
N ARG A 199 27.71 -8.49 8.75
CA ARG A 199 28.96 -9.16 9.17
C ARG A 199 28.74 -10.10 10.35
N ARG A 200 27.95 -9.68 11.36
CA ARG A 200 27.66 -10.55 12.51
C ARG A 200 26.83 -11.77 12.11
N LEU A 201 25.90 -11.62 11.14
CA LEU A 201 25.17 -12.74 10.55
C LEU A 201 26.12 -13.73 9.84
N GLU A 202 27.01 -13.23 8.98
CA GLU A 202 27.99 -14.04 8.22
C GLU A 202 28.95 -14.80 9.14
N GLU A 203 29.39 -14.16 10.22
CA GLU A 203 30.33 -14.75 11.19
C GLU A 203 29.63 -15.61 12.27
N GLY A 204 28.29 -15.76 12.20
CA GLY A 204 27.53 -16.54 13.18
C GLY A 204 27.53 -15.94 14.59
N ARG A 205 27.78 -14.64 14.73
CA ARG A 205 27.89 -13.91 16.01
C ARG A 205 26.62 -13.15 16.40
N ILE A 206 25.54 -13.37 15.69
CA ILE A 206 24.22 -12.83 16.02
C ILE A 206 23.72 -13.48 17.32
N ARG A 207 23.06 -12.66 18.13
CA ARG A 207 22.39 -13.08 19.35
C ARG A 207 20.90 -12.75 19.27
N LYS A 208 20.11 -13.46 20.02
CA LYS A 208 18.68 -13.19 20.19
C LYS A 208 18.45 -11.72 20.54
N GLY A 209 17.53 -11.07 19.82
CA GLY A 209 17.17 -9.68 20.01
C GLY A 209 18.03 -8.65 19.26
N ASP A 210 19.16 -9.05 18.67
CA ASP A 210 20.00 -8.11 17.89
C ASP A 210 19.23 -7.47 16.74
N GLY A 211 18.38 -8.24 16.06
CA GLY A 211 17.51 -7.72 14.99
C GLY A 211 16.51 -6.68 15.49
N LEU A 212 15.94 -6.89 16.69
CA LEU A 212 15.02 -5.95 17.31
C LEU A 212 15.71 -4.62 17.62
N VAL A 213 16.86 -4.66 18.28
CA VAL A 213 17.64 -3.46 18.60
C VAL A 213 18.02 -2.72 17.32
N TYR A 214 18.51 -3.44 16.31
CA TYR A 214 18.87 -2.84 15.02
C TYR A 214 17.68 -2.11 14.35
N MET A 215 16.50 -2.72 14.35
CA MET A 215 15.32 -2.09 13.75
C MET A 215 14.84 -0.89 14.56
N GLN A 216 14.88 -0.95 15.90
CA GLN A 216 14.58 0.18 16.78
C GLN A 216 15.52 1.36 16.47
N ASP A 217 16.83 1.13 16.47
CA ASP A 217 17.84 2.15 16.18
C ASP A 217 17.64 2.74 14.76
N THR A 218 17.27 1.90 13.79
CA THR A 218 16.99 2.32 12.41
C THR A 218 15.82 3.31 12.39
N TYR A 219 14.69 3.01 13.03
CA TYR A 219 13.52 3.91 13.02
C TYR A 219 13.73 5.17 13.85
N ILE A 220 14.48 5.10 14.95
CA ILE A 220 14.91 6.27 15.70
C ILE A 220 15.77 7.17 14.81
N SER A 221 16.71 6.60 14.04
CA SER A 221 17.58 7.38 13.15
C SER A 221 16.81 8.12 12.06
N TYR A 222 15.66 7.60 11.60
CA TYR A 222 14.82 8.31 10.63
C TYR A 222 14.35 9.67 11.13
N VAL A 223 14.11 9.78 12.45
CA VAL A 223 13.64 11.03 13.07
C VAL A 223 14.81 11.89 13.55
N THR A 224 15.85 11.29 14.10
CA THR A 224 16.97 12.04 14.71
C THR A 224 18.01 12.48 13.70
N ASP A 225 18.36 11.61 12.74
CA ASP A 225 19.51 11.82 11.85
C ASP A 225 19.10 12.13 10.41
N GLU A 226 17.99 11.51 9.95
CA GLU A 226 17.57 11.54 8.54
C GLU A 226 16.34 12.44 8.30
N SER A 227 15.89 13.19 9.30
CA SER A 227 14.71 14.07 9.21
C SER A 227 14.79 15.09 8.08
N GLU A 228 15.99 15.63 7.81
CA GLU A 228 16.21 16.56 6.70
C GLU A 228 15.96 15.88 5.34
N GLN A 229 16.43 14.65 5.15
CA GLN A 229 16.27 13.92 3.90
C GLN A 229 14.80 13.52 3.69
N PHE A 230 14.10 13.07 4.73
CA PHE A 230 12.66 12.85 4.66
C PHE A 230 11.89 14.14 4.37
N GLY A 231 12.33 15.27 4.94
CA GLY A 231 11.77 16.59 4.64
C GLY A 231 11.97 17.00 3.17
N LYS A 232 13.14 16.69 2.57
CA LYS A 232 13.37 16.88 1.12
C LYS A 232 12.44 16.00 0.29
N ALA A 233 12.27 14.74 0.67
CA ALA A 233 11.37 13.81 -0.01
C ALA A 233 9.91 14.28 0.05
N LEU A 234 9.45 14.78 1.20
CA LEU A 234 8.10 15.33 1.35
C LEU A 234 7.88 16.57 0.46
N LYS A 235 8.89 17.40 0.24
CA LYS A 235 8.76 18.57 -0.64
C LYS A 235 8.50 18.22 -2.10
N VAL A 236 8.93 17.04 -2.57
CA VAL A 236 8.67 16.58 -3.95
C VAL A 236 7.17 16.44 -4.22
N PHE A 237 6.37 16.11 -3.20
CA PHE A 237 4.90 15.99 -3.32
C PHE A 237 4.17 17.34 -3.46
N LEU A 238 4.83 18.46 -3.21
CA LEU A 238 4.23 19.79 -3.33
C LEU A 238 4.14 20.24 -4.80
N ASP A 239 4.95 19.68 -5.66
CA ASP A 239 4.93 20.01 -7.08
C ASP A 239 3.97 19.10 -7.83
N LYS A 240 2.92 19.69 -8.42
CA LYS A 240 1.89 18.98 -9.18
C LYS A 240 2.40 18.32 -10.45
N ASP A 241 3.48 18.81 -11.01
CA ASP A 241 4.07 18.30 -12.25
C ASP A 241 4.81 16.96 -12.04
N ASN A 242 5.14 16.63 -10.79
CA ASN A 242 5.77 15.36 -10.44
C ASN A 242 4.82 14.15 -10.50
N TYR A 243 3.51 14.37 -10.50
CA TYR A 243 2.53 13.26 -10.39
C TYR A 243 2.24 12.56 -11.72
N PRO A 244 2.03 11.24 -11.71
CA PRO A 244 2.07 10.31 -10.57
C PRO A 244 3.49 10.05 -10.04
N ILE A 245 3.60 9.88 -8.72
CA ILE A 245 4.88 9.66 -8.00
C ILE A 245 4.96 8.21 -7.53
N LEU A 246 6.12 7.57 -7.70
CA LEU A 246 6.45 6.30 -7.09
C LEU A 246 7.58 6.51 -6.06
N VAL A 247 7.35 6.09 -4.82
CA VAL A 247 8.38 6.09 -3.77
C VAL A 247 8.95 4.68 -3.65
N ASN A 248 10.25 4.52 -3.74
CA ASN A 248 10.88 3.23 -3.53
C ASN A 248 12.04 3.26 -2.52
N CYS A 249 12.35 2.10 -2.01
CA CYS A 249 13.57 1.74 -1.31
C CYS A 249 13.84 0.25 -1.60
N SER A 250 14.71 -0.44 -0.87
CA SER A 250 15.04 -1.83 -1.18
C SER A 250 13.84 -2.79 -1.16
N LEU A 251 13.02 -2.78 -0.11
CA LEU A 251 11.80 -3.61 0.02
C LEU A 251 10.50 -2.81 -0.02
N GLY A 252 10.57 -1.49 -0.08
CA GLY A 252 9.38 -0.63 -0.04
C GLY A 252 8.65 -0.63 1.30
N LYS A 253 9.25 -1.19 2.38
CA LYS A 253 8.59 -1.31 3.70
C LYS A 253 9.05 -0.26 4.71
N ASP A 254 10.35 -0.05 4.91
CA ASP A 254 10.86 0.83 5.98
C ASP A 254 10.91 2.29 5.54
N ARG A 255 11.91 2.73 4.77
CA ARG A 255 12.06 4.12 4.32
C ARG A 255 10.84 4.61 3.53
N ALA A 256 10.42 3.84 2.51
CA ALA A 256 9.22 4.17 1.74
C ALA A 256 7.94 4.07 2.60
N GLY A 257 7.90 3.14 3.58
CA GLY A 257 6.82 3.03 4.55
C GLY A 257 6.72 4.22 5.47
N PHE A 258 7.84 4.65 6.03
CA PHE A 258 7.89 5.81 6.91
C PHE A 258 7.53 7.11 6.17
N LEU A 259 8.10 7.35 4.98
CA LEU A 259 7.74 8.50 4.15
C LEU A 259 6.23 8.51 3.80
N THR A 260 5.69 7.33 3.44
CA THR A 260 4.26 7.19 3.16
C THR A 260 3.42 7.50 4.40
N ALA A 261 3.83 7.02 5.57
CA ALA A 261 3.13 7.29 6.82
C ALA A 261 3.12 8.78 7.17
N MET A 262 4.26 9.47 7.04
CA MET A 262 4.35 10.93 7.23
C MET A 262 3.42 11.67 6.25
N LEU A 263 3.39 11.28 4.98
CA LEU A 263 2.54 11.90 3.97
C LEU A 263 1.05 11.68 4.29
N LEU A 264 0.65 10.46 4.65
CA LEU A 264 -0.73 10.14 5.01
C LEU A 264 -1.15 10.88 6.28
N THR A 265 -0.25 11.05 7.25
CA THR A 265 -0.49 11.89 8.44
C THR A 265 -0.73 13.35 8.04
N ALA A 266 0.09 13.91 7.14
CA ALA A 266 -0.10 15.27 6.64
C ALA A 266 -1.41 15.44 5.83
N LEU A 267 -1.95 14.36 5.28
CA LEU A 267 -3.24 14.31 4.59
C LEU A 267 -4.40 13.96 5.52
N ASP A 268 -4.17 13.96 6.84
CA ASP A 268 -5.18 13.73 7.87
C ASP A 268 -5.84 12.34 7.79
N VAL A 269 -5.08 11.33 7.37
CA VAL A 269 -5.53 9.94 7.37
C VAL A 269 -5.40 9.38 8.80
N PRO A 270 -6.42 8.65 9.32
CA PRO A 270 -6.38 8.09 10.67
C PRO A 270 -5.16 7.18 10.89
N LYS A 271 -4.53 7.29 12.07
CA LYS A 271 -3.35 6.51 12.46
C LYS A 271 -3.55 5.00 12.24
N GLU A 272 -4.73 4.47 12.58
CA GLU A 272 -5.07 3.06 12.37
C GLU A 272 -5.00 2.65 10.88
N THR A 273 -5.44 3.53 9.98
CA THR A 273 -5.38 3.29 8.52
C THR A 273 -3.94 3.34 8.02
N ILE A 274 -3.14 4.30 8.51
CA ILE A 274 -1.72 4.42 8.21
C ILE A 274 -0.98 3.14 8.65
N MET A 275 -1.25 2.67 9.86
CA MET A 275 -0.66 1.45 10.39
C MET A 275 -1.04 0.22 9.56
N LYS A 276 -2.31 0.11 9.13
CA LYS A 276 -2.76 -0.96 8.23
C LYS A 276 -2.04 -0.94 6.88
N ASP A 277 -1.81 0.25 6.30
CA ASP A 277 -1.02 0.36 5.06
C ASP A 277 0.42 -0.10 5.28
N TYR A 278 1.06 0.33 6.34
CA TYR A 278 2.43 -0.04 6.67
C TYR A 278 2.56 -1.56 6.85
N MET A 279 1.71 -2.17 7.70
CA MET A 279 1.68 -3.59 8.00
C MET A 279 1.32 -4.47 6.80
N ALA A 280 0.58 -3.92 5.82
CA ALA A 280 0.26 -4.64 4.59
C ALA A 280 1.51 -5.04 3.80
N SER A 281 2.68 -4.42 4.05
CA SER A 281 3.96 -4.83 3.45
C SER A 281 4.27 -6.31 3.68
N ASN A 282 3.87 -6.88 4.83
CA ASN A 282 4.04 -8.30 5.13
C ASN A 282 3.31 -9.25 4.17
N ASN A 283 2.27 -8.75 3.48
CA ASN A 283 1.48 -9.53 2.51
C ASN A 283 1.95 -9.30 1.06
N HIS A 284 2.85 -8.34 0.83
CA HIS A 284 3.28 -7.92 -0.50
C HIS A 284 4.77 -8.12 -0.77
N ILE A 285 5.49 -8.68 0.20
CA ILE A 285 6.90 -9.05 0.07
C ILE A 285 6.99 -10.58 0.08
N ASP A 286 7.53 -11.16 -0.98
CA ASP A 286 7.75 -12.61 -1.05
C ASP A 286 9.06 -12.98 -0.36
N LEU A 287 8.94 -13.53 0.82
CA LEU A 287 10.07 -13.96 1.64
C LEU A 287 10.44 -15.45 1.48
N ARG A 288 9.73 -16.20 0.62
CA ARG A 288 9.92 -17.66 0.52
C ARG A 288 11.35 -18.06 0.20
N HIS A 289 12.01 -17.36 -0.72
CA HIS A 289 13.40 -17.64 -1.06
C HIS A 289 14.34 -17.37 0.11
N LEU A 290 14.16 -16.22 0.79
CA LEU A 290 14.98 -15.84 1.95
C LEU A 290 14.74 -16.78 3.14
N ALA A 291 13.48 -17.17 3.39
CA ALA A 291 13.13 -18.15 4.41
C ALA A 291 13.79 -19.52 4.13
N TYR A 292 13.82 -19.92 2.84
CA TYR A 292 14.51 -21.15 2.45
C TYR A 292 16.02 -21.08 2.72
N MET A 293 16.66 -19.97 2.40
CA MET A 293 18.10 -19.78 2.67
C MET A 293 18.40 -19.73 4.18
N ALA A 294 17.54 -19.09 4.95
CA ALA A 294 17.69 -18.94 6.40
C ALA A 294 17.51 -20.24 7.20
N ARG A 295 16.85 -21.26 6.63
CA ARG A 295 16.48 -22.49 7.37
C ARG A 295 17.66 -23.28 7.97
N ASN A 296 18.86 -23.11 7.42
CA ASN A 296 20.08 -23.80 7.88
C ASN A 296 20.90 -22.96 8.86
N LEU A 297 20.46 -21.73 9.15
CA LEU A 297 21.10 -20.86 10.13
C LEU A 297 20.69 -21.25 11.55
N ASN A 298 21.46 -20.79 12.54
CA ASN A 298 21.07 -20.96 13.93
C ASN A 298 19.80 -20.13 14.26
N THR A 299 19.15 -20.45 15.38
CA THR A 299 17.86 -19.84 15.78
C THR A 299 17.94 -18.32 15.94
N ASP A 300 19.04 -17.79 16.49
CA ASP A 300 19.21 -16.35 16.70
C ASP A 300 19.34 -15.60 15.35
N ALA A 301 20.03 -16.22 14.37
CA ALA A 301 20.12 -15.68 13.02
C ALA A 301 18.77 -15.75 12.29
N GLN A 302 18.01 -16.84 12.46
CA GLN A 302 16.65 -16.95 11.90
C GLN A 302 15.70 -15.90 12.48
N GLU A 303 15.73 -15.68 13.79
CA GLU A 303 14.97 -14.63 14.45
C GLU A 303 15.33 -13.26 13.86
N THR A 304 16.62 -12.94 13.83
CA THR A 304 17.11 -11.66 13.30
C THR A 304 16.64 -11.44 11.85
N ILE A 305 16.78 -12.42 10.96
CA ILE A 305 16.33 -12.30 9.57
C ILE A 305 14.80 -12.09 9.52
N THR A 306 14.04 -12.80 10.33
CA THR A 306 12.58 -12.64 10.40
C THR A 306 12.21 -11.21 10.80
N VAL A 307 12.88 -10.65 11.79
CA VAL A 307 12.68 -9.26 12.26
C VAL A 307 13.06 -8.26 11.17
N LEU A 308 14.22 -8.43 10.53
CA LEU A 308 14.69 -7.51 9.47
C LEU A 308 13.77 -7.49 8.25
N LEU A 309 13.13 -8.60 7.92
CA LEU A 309 12.28 -8.76 6.74
C LEU A 309 10.81 -8.40 7.01
N GLY A 310 10.35 -8.52 8.25
CA GLY A 310 8.98 -8.16 8.66
C GLY A 310 8.78 -6.65 8.80
N ALA A 311 7.54 -6.20 8.62
CA ALA A 311 7.06 -4.92 9.15
C ALA A 311 6.37 -5.20 10.49
N ASP A 312 6.64 -4.35 11.49
CA ASP A 312 6.04 -4.42 12.81
C ASP A 312 5.55 -3.04 13.21
N GLU A 313 4.34 -2.96 13.75
CA GLU A 313 3.71 -1.69 14.12
C GLU A 313 4.53 -0.91 15.16
N THR A 314 5.28 -1.62 16.01
CA THR A 314 6.11 -1.00 17.06
C THR A 314 7.23 -0.14 16.48
N TRP A 315 7.77 -0.49 15.29
CA TRP A 315 8.80 0.32 14.63
C TRP A 315 8.26 1.67 14.18
N LEU A 316 7.11 1.66 13.52
CA LEU A 316 6.49 2.88 13.05
C LEU A 316 5.98 3.73 14.20
N ASP A 317 5.40 3.12 15.23
CA ASP A 317 4.96 3.80 16.46
C ASP A 317 6.11 4.51 17.16
N LEU A 318 7.27 3.85 17.27
CA LEU A 318 8.46 4.43 17.88
C LEU A 318 8.92 5.71 17.17
N ALA A 319 8.77 5.77 15.85
CA ALA A 319 9.15 6.94 15.07
C ALA A 319 8.09 8.07 15.09
N PHE A 320 6.89 7.81 15.61
CA PHE A 320 5.82 8.82 15.78
C PHE A 320 5.80 9.45 17.18
N HIS A 321 6.58 8.93 18.12
CA HIS A 321 6.70 9.41 19.49
C HIS A 321 8.05 10.05 19.77
#